data_75576d43f341daf3370c13996ad366ee
#
_entry.id   75576d43f341daf3370c13996ad366ee
#
_cell.length_a   1.000
_cell.length_b   1.000
_cell.length_c   1.000
_cell.angle_alpha   90.00
_cell.angle_beta   90.00
_cell.angle_gamma   90.00
#
_symmetry.space_group_name_H-M   'P 1'
#
loop_
_entity.id
_entity.type
_entity.pdbx_description
1 polymer ?
#
loop_
_entity_poly.entity_id
_entity_poly.type
_entity_poly.pdbx_seq_one_letter_code
_entity_poly.pdbx_strand_id
1 'polypeptide(L)'
;MVKVYYNTVQPDLYNQSLHLFSIIGFLLLSLVWWRSRRSILIAWGSLVAWFLVLWLISEHTFEGLVDWARRSVAIGSAYAEVQSLSLGQPILLVMYVVFAIATVILLVRRHRACSSTRTVRIVSSLLVLFMLYAGLKTGFVREGNAHAFEAFALLIPALIWLAAPIRVTVRRLALLALPAVVGISILVGERPAVGSFSSLYNWPEKASVWIDDANLLTSTVVFERKADAARGAAQAFYGLNDDMVRWLRESPAQVDPFDASLIWAYGLPWRPMPIFQTYMNFTPFLDGVTTTALADRHVDDTILIDTSWVGNLDYRLSLWTSPRYQLALTCSWTPIHRDGRWEQWAKNPSGDRCGSPQSIGTENVSANQIVTIPASGPDSFIVATFTRSSAVPTVLAGAINLLYKPLDPFTIRLGEQEMREPPTFDGSRLIVSCPSGLPVTRRYEAVCPSPLTISFSESGTVTFERIPTRSS
;
A
#
# COMPACT_ATOMS: atom_id res chain seq x y z
N MET A 1 -19.96 9.90 -9.83
CA MET A 1 -18.85 10.37 -9.00
C MET A 1 -18.02 9.24 -8.39
N VAL A 2 -18.60 8.25 -7.71
CA VAL A 2 -17.95 7.03 -7.21
C VAL A 2 -17.16 6.26 -8.29
N LYS A 3 -17.50 6.36 -9.53
CA LYS A 3 -16.97 5.65 -10.70
C LYS A 3 -15.56 6.03 -11.14
N VAL A 4 -15.20 7.31 -11.05
CA VAL A 4 -13.85 7.82 -11.35
C VAL A 4 -12.91 7.43 -10.21
N TYR A 5 -13.41 7.41 -8.99
CA TYR A 5 -12.67 7.05 -7.79
C TYR A 5 -12.20 5.59 -7.79
N TYR A 6 -13.02 4.66 -8.31
CA TYR A 6 -12.73 3.22 -8.28
C TYR A 6 -11.70 2.76 -9.31
N ASN A 7 -11.73 3.30 -10.51
CA ASN A 7 -10.73 2.97 -11.53
C ASN A 7 -9.39 3.68 -11.30
N THR A 8 -9.38 4.73 -10.47
CA THR A 8 -8.18 5.52 -10.20
C THR A 8 -7.50 5.14 -8.88
N VAL A 9 -8.20 4.60 -7.90
CA VAL A 9 -7.69 4.47 -6.54
C VAL A 9 -7.04 3.11 -6.25
N GLN A 10 -7.48 2.00 -6.85
CA GLN A 10 -6.76 0.74 -6.72
C GLN A 10 -5.45 0.70 -7.54
N PRO A 11 -5.38 1.30 -8.74
CA PRO A 11 -4.11 1.61 -9.38
C PRO A 11 -3.26 2.64 -8.63
N ASP A 12 -3.86 3.56 -7.87
CA ASP A 12 -3.18 4.71 -7.27
C ASP A 12 -2.12 4.37 -6.22
N LEU A 13 -2.20 3.21 -5.59
CA LEU A 13 -1.15 2.74 -4.69
C LEU A 13 0.12 2.33 -5.43
N TYR A 14 -0.04 1.67 -6.56
CA TYR A 14 1.04 1.45 -7.52
C TYR A 14 1.48 2.76 -8.19
N ASN A 15 0.53 3.65 -8.44
CA ASN A 15 0.75 4.91 -9.13
C ASN A 15 1.48 5.97 -8.31
N GLN A 16 1.45 5.99 -6.98
CA GLN A 16 2.16 7.03 -6.23
C GLN A 16 3.67 6.95 -6.43
N SER A 17 4.24 5.76 -6.47
CA SER A 17 5.63 5.57 -6.88
C SER A 17 5.83 5.95 -8.35
N LEU A 18 4.91 5.58 -9.24
CA LEU A 18 4.92 5.93 -10.66
C LEU A 18 4.77 7.44 -10.89
N HIS A 19 3.95 8.14 -10.11
CA HIS A 19 3.82 9.61 -10.19
C HIS A 19 5.09 10.31 -9.75
N LEU A 20 5.71 9.89 -8.65
CA LEU A 20 7.01 10.40 -8.23
C LEU A 20 8.07 10.11 -9.29
N PHE A 21 8.08 8.90 -9.86
CA PHE A 21 8.97 8.52 -10.94
C PHE A 21 8.71 9.32 -12.22
N SER A 22 7.47 9.59 -12.56
CA SER A 22 7.11 10.43 -13.70
C SER A 22 7.58 11.88 -13.51
N ILE A 23 7.40 12.44 -12.31
CA ILE A 23 7.88 13.79 -11.97
C ILE A 23 9.40 13.87 -12.08
N ILE A 24 10.13 12.92 -11.52
CA ILE A 24 11.60 12.87 -11.59
C ILE A 24 12.06 12.69 -13.05
N GLY A 25 11.42 11.78 -13.80
CA GLY A 25 11.70 11.60 -15.23
C GLY A 25 11.48 12.87 -16.01
N PHE A 26 10.41 13.61 -15.73
CA PHE A 26 10.08 14.87 -16.37
C PHE A 26 11.06 16.00 -15.98
N LEU A 27 11.52 16.05 -14.73
CA LEU A 27 12.60 16.93 -14.28
C LEU A 27 13.90 16.67 -15.07
N LEU A 28 14.28 15.39 -15.20
CA LEU A 28 15.47 14.99 -15.94
C LEU A 28 15.36 15.36 -17.43
N LEU A 29 14.20 15.16 -18.07
CA LEU A 29 13.93 15.60 -19.44
C LEU A 29 14.01 17.12 -19.57
N SER A 30 13.57 17.87 -18.58
CA SER A 30 13.65 19.32 -18.55
C SER A 30 15.11 19.83 -18.60
N LEU A 31 16.05 19.05 -18.04
CA LEU A 31 17.48 19.35 -18.14
C LEU A 31 18.02 19.19 -19.57
N VAL A 32 17.46 18.30 -20.38
CA VAL A 32 17.81 18.17 -21.81
C VAL A 32 17.33 19.41 -22.60
N TRP A 33 16.14 19.90 -22.26
CA TRP A 33 15.50 21.03 -22.92
C TRP A 33 15.87 22.40 -22.32
N TRP A 34 16.86 22.42 -21.41
CA TRP A 34 17.27 23.67 -20.72
C TRP A 34 17.54 24.84 -21.64
N ARG A 35 17.98 24.58 -22.88
CA ARG A 35 18.19 25.63 -23.90
C ARG A 35 16.88 26.18 -24.45
N SER A 36 15.75 25.53 -24.30
CA SER A 36 14.42 25.97 -24.69
C SER A 36 13.54 26.21 -23.48
N ARG A 37 13.75 27.33 -22.78
CA ARG A 37 12.96 27.70 -21.60
C ARG A 37 11.45 27.70 -21.91
N ARG A 38 11.05 28.09 -23.15
CA ARG A 38 9.64 28.05 -23.58
C ARG A 38 9.08 26.62 -23.57
N SER A 39 9.79 25.64 -24.09
CA SER A 39 9.34 24.24 -24.12
C SER A 39 9.21 23.67 -22.73
N ILE A 40 10.12 24.00 -21.79
CA ILE A 40 10.05 23.58 -20.40
C ILE A 40 8.82 24.20 -19.73
N LEU A 41 8.62 25.50 -19.88
CA LEU A 41 7.47 26.19 -19.27
C LEU A 41 6.15 25.65 -19.83
N ILE A 42 6.05 25.39 -21.13
CA ILE A 42 4.85 24.78 -21.72
C ILE A 42 4.62 23.39 -21.18
N ALA A 43 5.65 22.55 -21.12
CA ALA A 43 5.53 21.18 -20.65
C ALA A 43 5.12 21.10 -19.16
N TRP A 44 5.79 21.85 -18.29
CA TRP A 44 5.43 21.95 -16.88
C TRP A 44 4.08 22.62 -16.66
N GLY A 45 3.82 23.70 -17.37
CA GLY A 45 2.53 24.39 -17.32
C GLY A 45 1.37 23.47 -17.74
N SER A 46 1.57 22.68 -18.81
CA SER A 46 0.58 21.69 -19.25
C SER A 46 0.37 20.58 -18.20
N LEU A 47 1.46 20.06 -17.61
CA LEU A 47 1.36 19.03 -16.57
C LEU A 47 0.57 19.54 -15.36
N VAL A 48 0.93 20.73 -14.87
CA VAL A 48 0.23 21.35 -13.74
C VAL A 48 -1.22 21.68 -14.10
N ALA A 49 -1.45 22.23 -15.29
CA ALA A 49 -2.82 22.55 -15.73
C ALA A 49 -3.68 21.29 -15.83
N TRP A 50 -3.19 20.21 -16.43
CA TRP A 50 -3.91 18.92 -16.48
C TRP A 50 -4.17 18.34 -15.10
N PHE A 51 -3.17 18.38 -14.21
CA PHE A 51 -3.37 17.94 -12.83
C PHE A 51 -4.48 18.73 -12.14
N LEU A 52 -4.47 20.06 -12.25
CA LEU A 52 -5.48 20.91 -11.64
C LEU A 52 -6.86 20.72 -12.28
N VAL A 53 -6.93 20.51 -13.60
CA VAL A 53 -8.19 20.20 -14.30
C VAL A 53 -8.75 18.86 -13.80
N LEU A 54 -7.93 17.80 -13.73
CA LEU A 54 -8.35 16.49 -13.23
C LEU A 54 -8.76 16.56 -11.76
N TRP A 55 -8.03 17.33 -10.94
CA TRP A 55 -8.39 17.58 -9.54
C TRP A 55 -9.76 18.24 -9.45
N LEU A 56 -10.00 19.32 -10.19
CA LEU A 56 -11.29 20.02 -10.18
C LEU A 56 -12.45 19.16 -10.70
N ILE A 57 -12.21 18.30 -11.68
CA ILE A 57 -13.20 17.34 -12.17
C ILE A 57 -13.55 16.31 -11.08
N SER A 58 -12.55 15.88 -10.30
CA SER A 58 -12.73 14.88 -9.23
C SER A 58 -13.35 15.49 -7.98
N GLU A 59 -12.77 16.56 -7.47
CA GLU A 59 -13.08 17.12 -6.14
C GLU A 59 -13.96 18.38 -6.19
N HIS A 60 -14.11 19.00 -7.37
CA HIS A 60 -14.89 20.23 -7.62
C HIS A 60 -14.39 21.49 -6.88
N THR A 61 -13.41 21.37 -5.99
CA THR A 61 -12.80 22.48 -5.22
C THR A 61 -11.29 22.29 -5.09
N PHE A 62 -10.58 23.35 -4.71
CA PHE A 62 -9.16 23.27 -4.33
C PHE A 62 -8.96 22.98 -2.84
N GLU A 63 -10.03 22.93 -2.08
CA GLU A 63 -9.99 22.57 -0.68
C GLU A 63 -9.45 21.15 -0.52
N GLY A 64 -8.57 20.96 0.45
CA GLY A 64 -7.95 19.65 0.71
C GLY A 64 -6.78 19.25 -0.20
N LEU A 65 -6.47 20.00 -1.29
CA LEU A 65 -5.35 19.66 -2.19
C LEU A 65 -4.00 19.55 -1.44
N VAL A 66 -3.73 20.48 -0.54
CA VAL A 66 -2.48 20.50 0.24
C VAL A 66 -2.45 19.32 1.21
N ASP A 67 -3.55 19.04 1.89
CA ASP A 67 -3.68 17.91 2.80
C ASP A 67 -3.56 16.58 2.06
N TRP A 68 -4.17 16.45 0.90
CA TRP A 68 -4.01 15.30 0.03
C TRP A 68 -2.53 15.09 -0.36
N ALA A 69 -1.86 16.15 -0.81
CA ALA A 69 -0.45 16.07 -1.17
C ALA A 69 0.43 15.64 0.02
N ARG A 70 0.19 16.22 1.21
CA ARG A 70 0.91 15.87 2.44
C ARG A 70 0.69 14.40 2.84
N ARG A 71 -0.56 13.91 2.78
CA ARG A 71 -0.90 12.52 3.08
C ARG A 71 -0.29 11.57 2.06
N SER A 72 -0.33 11.92 0.77
CA SER A 72 0.28 11.13 -0.30
C SER A 72 1.79 10.99 -0.14
N VAL A 73 2.49 12.07 0.23
CA VAL A 73 3.92 12.03 0.54
C VAL A 73 4.19 11.15 1.76
N ALA A 74 3.36 11.24 2.82
CA ALA A 74 3.51 10.41 4.01
C ALA A 74 3.32 8.92 3.71
N ILE A 75 2.33 8.57 2.88
CA ILE A 75 2.12 7.18 2.42
C ILE A 75 3.33 6.71 1.60
N GLY A 76 3.75 7.49 0.60
CA GLY A 76 4.85 7.13 -0.29
C GLY A 76 6.19 6.97 0.43
N SER A 77 6.47 7.83 1.42
CA SER A 77 7.72 7.79 2.18
C SER A 77 7.85 6.52 3.07
N ALA A 78 6.74 6.06 3.64
CA ALA A 78 6.74 4.87 4.50
C ALA A 78 6.48 3.56 3.73
N TYR A 79 6.07 3.64 2.46
CA TYR A 79 5.66 2.48 1.67
C TYR A 79 6.71 1.36 1.64
N ALA A 80 7.97 1.71 1.36
CA ALA A 80 9.04 0.71 1.26
C ALA A 80 9.29 -0.01 2.59
N GLU A 81 9.12 0.67 3.71
CA GLU A 81 9.33 0.12 5.04
C GLU A 81 8.17 -0.79 5.46
N VAL A 82 6.95 -0.34 5.24
CA VAL A 82 5.74 -1.05 5.68
C VAL A 82 5.36 -2.19 4.75
N GLN A 83 5.53 -2.01 3.44
CA GLN A 83 5.12 -3.00 2.43
C GLN A 83 6.24 -3.95 2.00
N SER A 84 7.47 -3.80 2.54
CA SER A 84 8.56 -4.73 2.20
C SER A 84 8.20 -6.14 2.64
N LEU A 85 8.40 -7.12 1.75
CA LEU A 85 8.28 -8.54 2.05
C LEU A 85 9.68 -9.18 1.99
N SER A 86 9.86 -10.33 2.66
CA SER A 86 11.10 -11.10 2.57
C SER A 86 11.36 -11.56 1.14
N LEU A 87 12.64 -11.77 0.80
CA LEU A 87 13.05 -12.26 -0.53
C LEU A 87 12.54 -13.69 -0.74
N GLY A 88 11.42 -13.86 -1.49
CA GLY A 88 10.89 -15.17 -1.87
C GLY A 88 11.78 -15.87 -2.90
N GLN A 89 12.39 -15.10 -3.80
CA GLN A 89 13.24 -15.64 -4.86
C GLN A 89 14.50 -14.78 -5.08
N PRO A 90 15.53 -14.93 -4.23
CA PRO A 90 16.75 -14.12 -4.31
C PRO A 90 17.45 -14.22 -5.67
N ILE A 91 17.26 -15.33 -6.41
CA ILE A 91 17.80 -15.50 -7.75
C ILE A 91 17.31 -14.43 -8.72
N LEU A 92 16.05 -13.97 -8.59
CA LEU A 92 15.50 -12.94 -9.46
C LEU A 92 16.15 -11.58 -9.21
N LEU A 93 16.44 -11.26 -7.96
CA LEU A 93 17.20 -10.05 -7.62
C LEU A 93 18.60 -10.10 -8.22
N VAL A 94 19.30 -11.24 -8.08
CA VAL A 94 20.64 -11.43 -8.69
C VAL A 94 20.57 -11.24 -10.20
N MET A 95 19.60 -11.86 -10.87
CA MET A 95 19.40 -11.71 -12.32
C MET A 95 19.12 -10.25 -12.69
N TYR A 96 18.26 -9.57 -11.94
CA TYR A 96 17.99 -8.14 -12.17
C TYR A 96 19.26 -7.30 -12.07
N VAL A 97 20.06 -7.50 -11.04
CA VAL A 97 21.34 -6.79 -10.84
C VAL A 97 22.30 -7.05 -12.00
N VAL A 98 22.40 -8.29 -12.48
CA VAL A 98 23.24 -8.64 -13.64
C VAL A 98 22.78 -7.88 -14.89
N PHE A 99 21.46 -7.83 -15.16
CA PHE A 99 20.92 -7.07 -16.30
C PHE A 99 21.06 -5.56 -16.12
N ALA A 100 20.92 -5.04 -14.90
CA ALA A 100 21.16 -3.65 -14.61
C ALA A 100 22.63 -3.26 -14.89
N ILE A 101 23.59 -4.06 -14.45
CA ILE A 101 25.02 -3.85 -14.74
C ILE A 101 25.27 -3.92 -16.25
N ALA A 102 24.73 -4.91 -16.95
CA ALA A 102 24.83 -5.03 -18.39
C ALA A 102 24.26 -3.78 -19.11
N THR A 103 23.11 -3.27 -18.65
CA THR A 103 22.49 -2.05 -19.17
C THR A 103 23.39 -0.84 -18.98
N VAL A 104 24.03 -0.67 -17.83
CA VAL A 104 24.99 0.41 -17.56
C VAL A 104 26.22 0.28 -18.46
N ILE A 105 26.76 -0.92 -18.65
CA ILE A 105 27.89 -1.15 -19.57
C ILE A 105 27.52 -0.77 -21.01
N LEU A 106 26.33 -1.15 -21.48
CA LEU A 106 25.83 -0.79 -22.79
C LEU A 106 25.67 0.74 -22.93
N LEU A 107 25.18 1.41 -21.90
CA LEU A 107 25.05 2.88 -21.83
C LEU A 107 26.42 3.57 -21.98
N VAL A 108 27.43 3.13 -21.23
CA VAL A 108 28.79 3.65 -21.31
C VAL A 108 29.37 3.43 -22.71
N ARG A 109 29.19 2.26 -23.29
CA ARG A 109 29.63 1.95 -24.66
C ARG A 109 28.92 2.83 -25.70
N ARG A 110 27.61 3.06 -25.52
CA ARG A 110 26.84 3.98 -26.36
C ARG A 110 27.40 5.40 -26.30
N HIS A 111 27.69 5.91 -25.11
CA HIS A 111 28.24 7.26 -24.95
C HIS A 111 29.62 7.42 -25.56
N ARG A 112 30.43 6.35 -25.60
CA ARG A 112 31.71 6.35 -26.29
C ARG A 112 31.58 6.26 -27.81
N ALA A 113 30.49 5.63 -28.28
CA ALA A 113 30.28 5.42 -29.73
C ALA A 113 29.56 6.59 -30.43
N CYS A 114 28.81 7.42 -29.69
CA CYS A 114 28.02 8.54 -30.23
C CYS A 114 28.62 9.87 -29.83
N SER A 115 28.72 10.77 -30.79
CA SER A 115 29.11 12.18 -30.56
C SER A 115 27.92 12.98 -30.02
N SER A 116 27.51 12.67 -28.78
CA SER A 116 26.46 13.41 -28.09
C SER A 116 27.04 14.50 -27.20
N THR A 117 26.29 15.59 -26.99
CA THR A 117 26.70 16.65 -26.07
C THR A 117 26.83 16.12 -24.64
N ARG A 118 27.67 16.77 -23.81
CA ARG A 118 27.84 16.40 -22.40
C ARG A 118 26.51 16.36 -21.67
N THR A 119 25.61 17.29 -21.90
CA THR A 119 24.28 17.36 -21.29
C THR A 119 23.43 16.14 -21.62
N VAL A 120 23.38 15.78 -22.94
CA VAL A 120 22.60 14.57 -23.36
C VAL A 120 23.15 13.31 -22.73
N ARG A 121 24.49 13.18 -22.61
CA ARG A 121 25.11 12.03 -21.94
C ARG A 121 24.73 11.94 -20.46
N ILE A 122 24.82 13.06 -19.73
CA ILE A 122 24.48 13.10 -18.32
C ILE A 122 23.00 12.75 -18.11
N VAL A 123 22.10 13.42 -18.84
CA VAL A 123 20.66 13.21 -18.63
C VAL A 123 20.21 11.81 -19.00
N SER A 124 20.70 11.28 -20.12
CA SER A 124 20.37 9.89 -20.48
C SER A 124 20.94 8.87 -19.49
N SER A 125 22.10 9.15 -18.90
CA SER A 125 22.63 8.30 -17.81
C SER A 125 21.73 8.37 -16.58
N LEU A 126 21.31 9.56 -16.17
CA LEU A 126 20.41 9.73 -15.03
C LEU A 126 19.06 9.07 -15.27
N LEU A 127 18.50 9.19 -16.48
CA LEU A 127 17.23 8.52 -16.82
C LEU A 127 17.35 6.99 -16.75
N VAL A 128 18.39 6.42 -17.33
CA VAL A 128 18.60 4.96 -17.27
C VAL A 128 18.82 4.50 -15.84
N LEU A 129 19.69 5.16 -15.08
CA LEU A 129 19.92 4.82 -13.67
C LEU A 129 18.63 4.95 -12.83
N PHE A 130 17.82 5.96 -13.13
CA PHE A 130 16.55 6.15 -12.50
C PHE A 130 15.55 5.04 -12.84
N MET A 131 15.48 4.60 -14.10
CA MET A 131 14.64 3.46 -14.51
C MET A 131 15.09 2.16 -13.84
N LEU A 132 16.40 1.95 -13.73
CA LEU A 132 16.95 0.80 -13.00
C LEU A 132 16.60 0.86 -11.50
N TYR A 133 16.71 2.04 -10.90
CA TYR A 133 16.31 2.25 -9.51
C TYR A 133 14.79 2.03 -9.31
N ALA A 134 13.98 2.58 -10.19
CA ALA A 134 12.52 2.40 -10.15
C ALA A 134 12.15 0.91 -10.25
N GLY A 135 12.76 0.19 -11.22
CA GLY A 135 12.56 -1.24 -11.36
C GLY A 135 12.97 -2.03 -10.11
N LEU A 136 14.11 -1.68 -9.49
CA LEU A 136 14.54 -2.29 -8.24
C LEU A 136 13.50 -2.07 -7.12
N LYS A 137 13.02 -0.85 -6.99
CA LYS A 137 12.03 -0.50 -5.94
C LYS A 137 10.67 -1.16 -6.17
N THR A 138 10.12 -1.09 -7.38
CA THR A 138 8.81 -1.68 -7.68
C THR A 138 8.82 -3.19 -7.62
N GLY A 139 9.89 -3.83 -8.13
CA GLY A 139 9.97 -5.27 -8.26
C GLY A 139 10.39 -6.03 -7.01
N PHE A 140 11.18 -5.40 -6.14
CA PHE A 140 11.85 -6.13 -5.06
C PHE A 140 11.63 -5.55 -3.65
N VAL A 141 10.84 -4.52 -3.49
CA VAL A 141 10.39 -4.06 -2.17
C VAL A 141 9.26 -4.96 -1.68
N ARG A 142 8.19 -5.07 -2.44
CA ARG A 142 7.09 -6.00 -2.19
C ARG A 142 7.28 -7.22 -3.08
N GLU A 143 7.96 -8.22 -2.56
CA GLU A 143 8.36 -9.34 -3.36
C GLU A 143 7.20 -10.28 -3.67
N GLY A 144 6.92 -10.38 -4.94
CA GLY A 144 6.02 -11.34 -5.55
C GLY A 144 6.38 -11.44 -7.02
N ASN A 145 6.07 -12.56 -7.68
CA ASN A 145 6.43 -12.78 -9.08
C ASN A 145 5.92 -11.68 -10.01
N ALA A 146 4.72 -11.14 -9.74
CA ALA A 146 4.14 -10.04 -10.52
C ALA A 146 4.99 -8.77 -10.44
N HIS A 147 5.49 -8.42 -9.25
CA HIS A 147 6.32 -7.24 -9.06
C HIS A 147 7.72 -7.40 -9.68
N ALA A 148 8.34 -8.58 -9.53
CA ALA A 148 9.60 -8.87 -10.19
C ALA A 148 9.48 -8.75 -11.71
N PHE A 149 8.34 -9.20 -12.29
CA PHE A 149 8.03 -8.99 -13.70
C PHE A 149 8.05 -7.50 -14.09
N GLU A 150 7.44 -6.62 -13.31
CA GLU A 150 7.43 -5.17 -13.56
C GLU A 150 8.86 -4.60 -13.57
N ALA A 151 9.73 -5.06 -12.66
CA ALA A 151 11.13 -4.66 -12.63
C ALA A 151 11.85 -4.96 -13.95
N PHE A 152 11.69 -6.20 -14.46
CA PHE A 152 12.29 -6.58 -15.74
C PHE A 152 11.64 -5.85 -16.92
N ALA A 153 10.33 -5.61 -16.89
CA ALA A 153 9.63 -4.86 -17.92
C ALA A 153 10.14 -3.42 -18.06
N LEU A 154 10.54 -2.78 -16.96
CA LEU A 154 11.15 -1.44 -16.98
C LEU A 154 12.53 -1.40 -17.65
N LEU A 155 13.24 -2.52 -17.78
CA LEU A 155 14.49 -2.58 -18.54
C LEU A 155 14.26 -2.52 -20.05
N ILE A 156 13.08 -2.92 -20.54
CA ILE A 156 12.78 -3.03 -21.96
C ILE A 156 12.94 -1.68 -22.70
N PRO A 157 12.34 -0.57 -22.24
CA PRO A 157 12.51 0.74 -22.90
C PRO A 157 13.97 1.19 -22.92
N ALA A 158 14.73 0.94 -21.86
CA ALA A 158 16.16 1.29 -21.81
C ALA A 158 16.97 0.48 -22.84
N LEU A 159 16.69 -0.82 -22.97
CA LEU A 159 17.36 -1.70 -23.93
C LEU A 159 16.98 -1.34 -25.37
N ILE A 160 15.71 -1.03 -25.65
CA ILE A 160 15.27 -0.55 -26.98
C ILE A 160 15.99 0.74 -27.33
N TRP A 161 16.03 1.70 -26.40
CA TRP A 161 16.75 2.95 -26.62
C TRP A 161 18.25 2.74 -26.84
N LEU A 162 18.87 1.82 -26.08
CA LEU A 162 20.28 1.45 -26.27
C LEU A 162 20.52 0.73 -27.60
N ALA A 163 19.53 0.06 -28.17
CA ALA A 163 19.59 -0.62 -29.47
C ALA A 163 19.33 0.31 -30.66
N ALA A 164 18.77 1.53 -30.46
CA ALA A 164 18.52 2.50 -31.52
C ALA A 164 19.83 2.89 -32.26
N PRO A 165 19.83 3.46 -33.47
CA PRO A 165 20.89 3.41 -34.46
C PRO A 165 22.28 3.74 -33.94
N ILE A 166 23.12 2.74 -33.75
CA ILE A 166 24.48 2.76 -33.23
C ILE A 166 25.33 1.71 -33.94
N ARG A 167 26.65 1.76 -33.71
CA ARG A 167 27.59 0.76 -34.20
C ARG A 167 27.05 -0.67 -33.94
N VAL A 168 27.13 -1.50 -34.96
CA VAL A 168 26.55 -2.84 -35.07
C VAL A 168 26.74 -3.70 -33.81
N THR A 169 27.89 -3.59 -33.12
CA THR A 169 28.23 -4.40 -31.94
C THR A 169 27.32 -4.10 -30.73
N VAL A 170 27.12 -2.82 -30.39
CA VAL A 170 26.28 -2.42 -29.24
C VAL A 170 24.83 -2.75 -29.49
N ARG A 171 24.36 -2.50 -30.73
CA ARG A 171 23.01 -2.88 -31.17
C ARG A 171 22.77 -4.38 -31.05
N ARG A 172 23.72 -5.22 -31.49
CA ARG A 172 23.61 -6.70 -31.38
C ARG A 172 23.53 -7.12 -29.93
N LEU A 173 24.37 -6.58 -29.03
CA LEU A 173 24.33 -6.91 -27.61
C LEU A 173 23.00 -6.50 -26.94
N ALA A 174 22.47 -5.32 -27.26
CA ALA A 174 21.19 -4.88 -26.73
C ALA A 174 20.02 -5.72 -27.27
N LEU A 175 20.06 -6.10 -28.56
CA LEU A 175 19.06 -6.98 -29.19
C LEU A 175 19.11 -8.41 -28.65
N LEU A 176 20.27 -8.89 -28.19
CA LEU A 176 20.39 -10.19 -27.53
C LEU A 176 19.90 -10.14 -26.08
N ALA A 177 20.13 -9.03 -25.38
CA ALA A 177 19.65 -8.87 -24.00
C ALA A 177 18.10 -8.74 -23.92
N LEU A 178 17.49 -8.12 -24.92
CA LEU A 178 16.05 -7.91 -24.94
C LEU A 178 15.22 -9.22 -24.89
N PRO A 179 15.46 -10.24 -25.75
CA PRO A 179 14.75 -11.51 -25.66
C PRO A 179 15.01 -12.24 -24.34
N ALA A 180 16.23 -12.12 -23.78
CA ALA A 180 16.54 -12.72 -22.49
C ALA A 180 15.72 -12.08 -21.36
N VAL A 181 15.64 -10.74 -21.32
CA VAL A 181 14.81 -10.02 -20.35
C VAL A 181 13.34 -10.37 -20.50
N VAL A 182 12.84 -10.39 -21.74
CA VAL A 182 11.45 -10.77 -22.04
C VAL A 182 11.20 -12.23 -21.64
N GLY A 183 12.11 -13.15 -21.98
CA GLY A 183 12.00 -14.56 -21.63
C GLY A 183 12.00 -14.78 -20.11
N ILE A 184 12.86 -14.09 -19.38
CA ILE A 184 12.90 -14.13 -17.92
C ILE A 184 11.59 -13.55 -17.35
N SER A 185 11.14 -12.44 -17.88
CA SER A 185 9.88 -11.82 -17.46
C SER A 185 8.69 -12.79 -17.64
N ILE A 186 8.70 -13.59 -18.71
CA ILE A 186 7.68 -14.62 -18.96
C ILE A 186 7.84 -15.80 -17.99
N LEU A 187 9.05 -16.27 -17.76
CA LEU A 187 9.32 -17.44 -16.90
C LEU A 187 9.07 -17.16 -15.42
N VAL A 188 9.28 -15.92 -15.01
CA VAL A 188 9.13 -15.47 -13.63
C VAL A 188 7.69 -15.10 -13.29
N GLY A 189 6.91 -14.69 -14.30
CA GLY A 189 5.50 -14.38 -14.09
C GLY A 189 4.76 -15.61 -13.57
N GLU A 190 4.00 -15.44 -12.48
CA GLU A 190 3.00 -16.45 -12.11
C GLU A 190 2.03 -16.68 -13.27
N ARG A 191 1.37 -17.85 -13.30
CA ARG A 191 0.40 -18.17 -14.35
C ARG A 191 -0.56 -17.03 -14.72
N PRO A 192 -1.06 -16.17 -13.79
CA PRO A 192 -1.84 -14.98 -14.14
C PRO A 192 -1.04 -13.92 -14.91
N ALA A 193 0.24 -13.74 -14.60
CA ALA A 193 1.10 -12.80 -15.32
C ALA A 193 1.53 -13.34 -16.69
N VAL A 194 1.71 -14.66 -16.81
CA VAL A 194 1.86 -15.34 -18.12
C VAL A 194 0.59 -15.19 -18.96
N GLY A 195 -0.59 -15.27 -18.34
CA GLY A 195 -1.87 -14.92 -18.99
C GLY A 195 -1.88 -13.48 -19.49
N SER A 196 -1.33 -12.54 -18.70
CA SER A 196 -1.19 -11.13 -19.11
C SER A 196 -0.17 -10.94 -20.23
N PHE A 197 0.85 -11.81 -20.35
CA PHE A 197 1.82 -11.77 -21.43
C PHE A 197 1.35 -12.52 -22.69
N SER A 198 0.64 -13.64 -22.53
CA SER A 198 -0.05 -14.29 -23.66
C SER A 198 -1.06 -13.33 -24.27
N SER A 199 -1.67 -12.46 -23.44
CA SER A 199 -2.52 -11.38 -23.90
C SER A 199 -1.78 -10.31 -24.72
N LEU A 200 -0.45 -10.13 -24.59
CA LEU A 200 0.33 -9.27 -25.50
C LEU A 200 0.43 -9.85 -26.91
N TYR A 201 0.42 -11.16 -27.05
CA TYR A 201 0.48 -11.86 -28.33
C TYR A 201 -0.91 -12.17 -28.91
N ASN A 202 -1.97 -12.09 -28.11
CA ASN A 202 -3.34 -12.32 -28.55
C ASN A 202 -3.99 -11.01 -29.03
N TRP A 203 -3.46 -10.46 -30.13
CA TRP A 203 -3.95 -9.22 -30.75
C TRP A 203 -5.47 -9.20 -31.02
N PRO A 204 -6.11 -10.30 -31.47
CA PRO A 204 -7.56 -10.30 -31.68
C PRO A 204 -8.34 -10.07 -30.37
N GLU A 205 -7.92 -10.69 -29.29
CA GLU A 205 -8.54 -10.52 -27.97
C GLU A 205 -8.33 -9.11 -27.42
N LYS A 206 -7.13 -8.54 -27.60
CA LYS A 206 -6.85 -7.15 -27.20
C LYS A 206 -7.57 -6.13 -28.07
N ALA A 207 -7.64 -6.37 -29.36
CA ALA A 207 -8.42 -5.51 -30.25
C ALA A 207 -9.91 -5.52 -29.84
N SER A 208 -10.45 -6.68 -29.44
CA SER A 208 -11.82 -6.75 -28.93
C SER A 208 -11.98 -6.00 -27.60
N VAL A 209 -10.99 -6.11 -26.69
CA VAL A 209 -11.00 -5.34 -25.43
C VAL A 209 -10.94 -3.83 -25.71
N TRP A 210 -10.09 -3.37 -26.62
CA TRP A 210 -10.02 -1.94 -26.98
C TRP A 210 -11.29 -1.43 -27.67
N ILE A 211 -11.89 -2.26 -28.55
CA ILE A 211 -13.18 -1.93 -29.17
C ILE A 211 -14.26 -1.87 -28.07
N ASP A 212 -14.25 -2.83 -27.16
CA ASP A 212 -15.16 -2.87 -26.02
C ASP A 212 -14.97 -1.66 -25.09
N ASP A 213 -13.72 -1.25 -24.83
CA ASP A 213 -13.42 -0.06 -24.03
C ASP A 213 -13.82 1.23 -24.77
N ALA A 214 -13.61 1.30 -26.09
CA ALA A 214 -14.11 2.41 -26.90
C ALA A 214 -15.65 2.45 -26.90
N ASN A 215 -16.32 1.32 -26.96
CA ASN A 215 -17.78 1.22 -26.83
C ASN A 215 -18.27 1.63 -25.44
N LEU A 216 -17.50 1.35 -24.36
CA LEU A 216 -17.77 1.83 -23.01
C LEU A 216 -17.76 3.36 -22.91
N LEU A 217 -16.84 4.00 -23.66
CA LEU A 217 -16.72 5.46 -23.67
C LEU A 217 -17.78 6.15 -24.52
N THR A 218 -18.31 5.47 -25.54
CA THR A 218 -19.20 6.05 -26.54
C THR A 218 -20.68 5.63 -26.38
N SER A 219 -20.95 4.55 -25.65
CA SER A 219 -22.31 4.00 -25.48
C SER A 219 -22.67 3.84 -24.01
N THR A 220 -23.60 4.67 -23.52
CA THR A 220 -24.16 4.56 -22.17
C THR A 220 -24.79 3.19 -21.90
N VAL A 221 -25.45 2.60 -22.90
CA VAL A 221 -26.11 1.29 -22.78
C VAL A 221 -25.09 0.16 -22.55
N VAL A 222 -23.97 0.15 -23.31
CA VAL A 222 -22.89 -0.83 -23.13
C VAL A 222 -22.24 -0.64 -21.76
N PHE A 223 -22.01 0.60 -21.39
CA PHE A 223 -21.44 0.95 -20.11
C PHE A 223 -22.32 0.49 -18.93
N GLU A 224 -23.63 0.79 -18.94
CA GLU A 224 -24.57 0.40 -17.88
C GLU A 224 -24.68 -1.11 -17.76
N ARG A 225 -24.77 -1.84 -18.88
CA ARG A 225 -24.79 -3.31 -18.86
C ARG A 225 -23.55 -3.91 -18.20
N LYS A 226 -22.35 -3.43 -18.57
CA LYS A 226 -21.10 -3.91 -17.96
C LYS A 226 -21.00 -3.50 -16.49
N ALA A 227 -21.46 -2.30 -16.13
CA ALA A 227 -21.50 -1.84 -14.74
C ALA A 227 -22.45 -2.70 -13.89
N ASP A 228 -23.60 -3.09 -14.42
CA ASP A 228 -24.55 -3.95 -13.72
C ASP A 228 -24.03 -5.38 -13.57
N ALA A 229 -23.41 -5.93 -14.61
CA ALA A 229 -22.74 -7.24 -14.52
C ALA A 229 -21.60 -7.23 -13.48
N ALA A 230 -20.76 -6.18 -13.48
CA ALA A 230 -19.70 -6.00 -12.48
C ALA A 230 -20.26 -5.80 -11.07
N ARG A 231 -21.38 -5.07 -10.93
CA ARG A 231 -22.08 -4.90 -9.66
C ARG A 231 -22.60 -6.23 -9.13
N GLY A 232 -23.26 -7.03 -9.97
CA GLY A 232 -23.76 -8.36 -9.59
C GLY A 232 -22.63 -9.31 -9.17
N ALA A 233 -21.51 -9.31 -9.90
CA ALA A 233 -20.32 -10.09 -9.54
C ALA A 233 -19.72 -9.65 -8.20
N ALA A 234 -19.64 -8.33 -7.93
CA ALA A 234 -19.16 -7.79 -6.67
C ALA A 234 -20.10 -8.12 -5.50
N GLN A 235 -21.43 -8.03 -5.72
CA GLN A 235 -22.41 -8.45 -4.71
C GLN A 235 -22.27 -9.94 -4.35
N ALA A 236 -22.12 -10.80 -5.35
CA ALA A 236 -21.88 -12.23 -5.13
C ALA A 236 -20.56 -12.49 -4.36
N PHE A 237 -19.52 -11.72 -4.65
CA PHE A 237 -18.22 -11.84 -3.96
C PHE A 237 -18.29 -11.39 -2.50
N TYR A 238 -18.95 -10.26 -2.23
CA TYR A 238 -19.07 -9.72 -0.88
C TYR A 238 -20.09 -10.48 -0.03
N GLY A 239 -21.18 -10.95 -0.62
CA GLY A 239 -22.14 -11.84 0.00
C GLY A 239 -22.88 -11.24 1.19
N LEU A 240 -23.17 -9.94 1.20
CA LEU A 240 -24.03 -9.33 2.23
C LEU A 240 -25.47 -9.83 2.07
N ASN A 241 -26.12 -10.19 3.17
CA ASN A 241 -27.55 -10.50 3.18
C ASN A 241 -28.41 -9.21 3.10
N ASP A 242 -29.69 -9.38 2.79
CA ASP A 242 -30.63 -8.27 2.62
C ASP A 242 -30.83 -7.45 3.90
N ASP A 243 -30.75 -8.07 5.06
CA ASP A 243 -30.86 -7.38 6.34
C ASP A 243 -29.70 -6.45 6.58
N MET A 244 -28.45 -6.94 6.37
CA MET A 244 -27.25 -6.10 6.49
C MET A 244 -27.29 -4.95 5.49
N VAL A 245 -27.68 -5.20 4.25
CA VAL A 245 -27.83 -4.15 3.22
C VAL A 245 -28.86 -3.12 3.62
N ARG A 246 -30.00 -3.55 4.20
CA ARG A 246 -31.04 -2.64 4.67
C ARG A 246 -30.51 -1.71 5.77
N TRP A 247 -29.85 -2.25 6.78
CA TRP A 247 -29.27 -1.44 7.88
C TRP A 247 -28.20 -0.47 7.37
N LEU A 248 -27.33 -0.90 6.45
CA LEU A 248 -26.28 -0.05 5.89
C LEU A 248 -26.84 1.07 4.97
N ARG A 249 -28.04 0.91 4.42
CA ARG A 249 -28.69 1.98 3.64
C ARG A 249 -29.18 3.15 4.50
N GLU A 250 -29.43 2.91 5.77
CA GLU A 250 -29.93 3.91 6.71
C GLU A 250 -28.81 4.77 7.32
N SER A 251 -27.56 4.30 7.20
CA SER A 251 -26.40 4.92 7.86
C SER A 251 -25.19 5.04 6.93
N PRO A 252 -24.56 6.22 6.83
CA PRO A 252 -23.32 6.36 6.08
C PRO A 252 -22.21 5.45 6.61
N ALA A 253 -21.60 4.65 5.73
CA ALA A 253 -20.65 3.63 6.11
C ALA A 253 -19.21 3.90 5.64
N GLN A 254 -18.24 3.53 6.45
CA GLN A 254 -16.85 3.26 6.08
C GLN A 254 -16.66 1.75 6.00
N VAL A 255 -15.90 1.26 5.05
CA VAL A 255 -15.50 -0.16 4.98
C VAL A 255 -14.05 -0.31 5.41
N ASP A 256 -13.81 -1.18 6.38
CA ASP A 256 -12.50 -1.46 6.98
C ASP A 256 -12.10 -2.94 6.69
N PRO A 257 -10.88 -3.24 6.24
CA PRO A 257 -9.75 -2.32 6.07
C PRO A 257 -9.67 -1.66 4.68
N PHE A 258 -10.35 -2.16 3.61
CA PHE A 258 -10.13 -1.61 2.26
C PHE A 258 -11.24 -1.85 1.21
N ASP A 259 -12.20 -2.73 1.45
CA ASP A 259 -13.18 -3.20 0.43
C ASP A 259 -14.26 -2.17 0.10
N ALA A 260 -13.88 -0.90 -0.14
CA ALA A 260 -14.79 0.19 -0.42
C ALA A 260 -15.65 -0.03 -1.70
N SER A 261 -15.29 -0.95 -2.64
CA SER A 261 -16.12 -1.35 -3.79
C SER A 261 -17.45 -1.98 -3.39
N LEU A 262 -17.54 -2.52 -2.19
CA LEU A 262 -18.79 -2.96 -1.59
C LEU A 262 -19.85 -1.83 -1.55
N ILE A 263 -19.43 -0.62 -1.20
CA ILE A 263 -20.31 0.56 -1.16
C ILE A 263 -20.98 0.79 -2.54
N TRP A 264 -20.18 0.76 -3.60
CA TRP A 264 -20.70 0.89 -4.97
C TRP A 264 -21.54 -0.31 -5.38
N ALA A 265 -21.14 -1.52 -5.03
CA ALA A 265 -21.83 -2.74 -5.42
C ALA A 265 -23.28 -2.76 -4.89
N TYR A 266 -23.48 -2.33 -3.65
CA TYR A 266 -24.79 -2.32 -3.01
C TYR A 266 -25.49 -0.95 -3.03
N GLY A 267 -24.86 0.10 -3.61
CA GLY A 267 -25.43 1.46 -3.65
C GLY A 267 -25.64 2.08 -2.28
N LEU A 268 -24.67 1.84 -1.37
CA LEU A 268 -24.75 2.32 0.01
C LEU A 268 -24.29 3.77 0.15
N PRO A 269 -24.77 4.52 1.14
CA PRO A 269 -24.25 5.83 1.47
C PRO A 269 -22.82 5.70 2.00
N TRP A 270 -21.88 6.42 1.39
CA TRP A 270 -20.46 6.31 1.73
C TRP A 270 -19.93 7.54 2.44
N ARG A 271 -19.31 7.33 3.58
CA ARG A 271 -18.57 8.36 4.31
C ARG A 271 -17.17 7.83 4.64
N PRO A 272 -16.21 8.01 3.71
CA PRO A 272 -14.86 7.48 3.88
C PRO A 272 -14.10 8.11 5.03
N MET A 273 -13.13 7.36 5.57
CA MET A 273 -12.05 7.93 6.37
C MET A 273 -11.11 8.74 5.47
N PRO A 274 -10.34 9.70 6.02
CA PRO A 274 -9.36 10.46 5.26
C PRO A 274 -8.31 9.59 4.56
N ILE A 275 -8.03 8.41 5.13
CA ILE A 275 -7.31 7.31 4.51
C ILE A 275 -8.31 6.15 4.45
N PHE A 276 -9.04 6.04 3.34
CA PHE A 276 -10.17 5.11 3.25
C PHE A 276 -9.76 3.63 3.32
N GLN A 277 -8.54 3.30 2.90
CA GLN A 277 -7.90 2.02 3.16
C GLN A 277 -7.11 2.13 4.48
N THR A 278 -7.76 1.83 5.60
CA THR A 278 -7.20 2.09 6.93
C THR A 278 -5.89 1.38 7.20
N TYR A 279 -5.64 0.23 6.55
CA TYR A 279 -4.36 -0.47 6.63
C TYR A 279 -3.17 0.30 6.04
N MET A 280 -3.44 1.39 5.31
CA MET A 280 -2.43 2.29 4.74
C MET A 280 -2.05 3.45 5.64
N ASN A 281 -2.51 3.48 6.86
CA ASN A 281 -2.03 4.41 7.88
C ASN A 281 -0.58 4.07 8.28
N PHE A 282 0.33 4.17 7.33
CA PHE A 282 1.72 3.71 7.46
C PHE A 282 2.57 4.53 8.43
N THR A 283 2.07 5.62 8.95
CA THR A 283 2.80 6.49 9.87
C THR A 283 1.92 6.94 11.04
N PRO A 284 2.51 7.29 12.20
CA PRO A 284 1.76 7.86 13.31
C PRO A 284 0.97 9.13 12.96
N PHE A 285 1.42 9.88 11.94
CA PHE A 285 0.70 11.04 11.42
C PHE A 285 -0.61 10.61 10.74
N LEU A 286 -0.55 9.63 9.83
CA LEU A 286 -1.74 9.13 9.10
C LEU A 286 -2.71 8.44 10.05
N ASP A 287 -2.19 7.64 10.99
CA ASP A 287 -2.96 7.01 12.04
C ASP A 287 -3.68 8.04 12.92
N GLY A 288 -2.99 9.12 13.30
CA GLY A 288 -3.59 10.25 14.02
C GLY A 288 -4.69 10.96 13.24
N VAL A 289 -4.49 11.21 11.94
CA VAL A 289 -5.52 11.80 11.05
C VAL A 289 -6.78 10.94 11.00
N THR A 290 -6.61 9.63 10.84
CA THR A 290 -7.73 8.69 10.77
C THR A 290 -8.42 8.53 12.12
N THR A 291 -7.67 8.52 13.23
CA THR A 291 -8.20 8.47 14.60
C THR A 291 -9.04 9.71 14.91
N THR A 292 -8.56 10.90 14.55
CA THR A 292 -9.33 12.15 14.73
C THR A 292 -10.63 12.10 13.94
N ALA A 293 -10.56 11.68 12.66
CA ALA A 293 -11.77 11.55 11.85
C ALA A 293 -12.75 10.51 12.39
N LEU A 294 -12.27 9.44 13.04
CA LEU A 294 -13.12 8.47 13.73
C LEU A 294 -13.85 9.10 14.91
N ALA A 295 -13.15 9.91 15.70
CA ALA A 295 -13.73 10.61 16.85
C ALA A 295 -14.81 11.64 16.43
N ASP A 296 -14.58 12.32 15.29
CA ASP A 296 -15.50 13.34 14.74
C ASP A 296 -16.71 12.75 14.01
N ARG A 297 -16.81 11.42 13.88
CA ARG A 297 -17.95 10.78 13.23
C ARG A 297 -19.26 10.99 14.02
N HIS A 298 -20.34 11.13 13.25
CA HIS A 298 -21.68 11.22 13.82
C HIS A 298 -22.08 9.89 14.47
N VAL A 299 -23.01 9.93 15.42
CA VAL A 299 -23.52 8.72 16.10
C VAL A 299 -24.24 7.76 15.13
N ASP A 300 -24.82 8.31 14.06
CA ASP A 300 -25.52 7.54 13.04
C ASP A 300 -24.58 6.93 11.98
N ASP A 301 -23.29 7.28 12.00
CA ASP A 301 -22.31 6.68 11.08
C ASP A 301 -21.98 5.26 11.49
N THR A 302 -21.64 4.42 10.52
CA THR A 302 -21.23 3.03 10.77
C THR A 302 -19.88 2.71 10.19
N ILE A 303 -19.25 1.67 10.74
CA ILE A 303 -18.04 1.05 10.18
C ILE A 303 -18.37 -0.40 9.90
N LEU A 304 -18.20 -0.81 8.66
CA LEU A 304 -18.35 -2.18 8.22
C LEU A 304 -16.97 -2.82 8.15
N ILE A 305 -16.73 -3.82 9.00
CA ILE A 305 -15.44 -4.48 9.13
C ILE A 305 -15.49 -5.85 8.45
N ASP A 306 -14.55 -6.09 7.55
CA ASP A 306 -14.28 -7.44 7.02
C ASP A 306 -13.37 -8.21 8.00
N THR A 307 -13.95 -9.15 8.73
CA THR A 307 -13.21 -9.95 9.71
C THR A 307 -12.37 -11.07 9.09
N SER A 308 -12.44 -11.31 7.79
CA SER A 308 -11.59 -12.29 7.12
C SER A 308 -10.10 -11.88 7.11
N TRP A 309 -9.81 -10.59 7.31
CA TRP A 309 -8.46 -10.02 7.33
C TRP A 309 -7.87 -9.82 8.73
N VAL A 310 -8.56 -10.28 9.77
CA VAL A 310 -8.17 -10.03 11.17
C VAL A 310 -6.78 -10.55 11.50
N GLY A 311 -6.47 -11.76 11.08
CA GLY A 311 -5.21 -12.44 11.44
C GLY A 311 -4.04 -12.18 10.48
N ASN A 312 -4.29 -11.71 9.26
CA ASN A 312 -3.23 -11.60 8.26
C ASN A 312 -3.56 -10.61 7.14
N LEU A 313 -3.06 -9.41 7.27
CA LEU A 313 -3.05 -8.42 6.20
C LEU A 313 -1.59 -8.16 5.80
N ASP A 314 -1.11 -8.79 4.74
CA ASP A 314 0.31 -8.72 4.34
C ASP A 314 1.28 -9.12 5.47
N TYR A 315 0.99 -10.22 6.16
CA TYR A 315 1.72 -10.69 7.36
C TYR A 315 1.70 -9.70 8.54
N ARG A 316 0.70 -8.82 8.61
CA ARG A 316 0.47 -7.90 9.73
C ARG A 316 -0.85 -8.25 10.40
N LEU A 317 -0.90 -8.11 11.70
CA LEU A 317 -2.16 -8.21 12.44
C LEU A 317 -2.97 -6.93 12.19
N SER A 318 -4.22 -7.06 11.77
CA SER A 318 -5.05 -5.89 11.45
C SER A 318 -5.23 -4.95 12.64
N LEU A 319 -5.27 -5.48 13.87
CA LEU A 319 -5.31 -4.71 15.11
C LEU A 319 -4.08 -3.79 15.32
N TRP A 320 -2.96 -4.07 14.63
CA TRP A 320 -1.71 -3.34 14.80
C TRP A 320 -1.39 -2.42 13.60
N THR A 321 -2.10 -2.57 12.48
CA THR A 321 -1.84 -1.76 11.27
C THR A 321 -2.07 -0.26 11.46
N SER A 322 -2.88 0.14 12.43
CA SER A 322 -3.20 1.53 12.80
C SER A 322 -3.49 1.58 14.30
N PRO A 323 -2.49 1.52 15.17
CA PRO A 323 -2.68 1.23 16.60
C PRO A 323 -3.61 2.20 17.32
N ARG A 324 -3.51 3.51 17.03
CA ARG A 324 -4.37 4.54 17.65
C ARG A 324 -5.81 4.42 17.18
N TYR A 325 -6.01 4.26 15.87
CA TYR A 325 -7.33 4.05 15.28
C TYR A 325 -7.98 2.78 15.84
N GLN A 326 -7.23 1.68 15.90
CA GLN A 326 -7.71 0.41 16.39
C GLN A 326 -8.09 0.46 17.88
N LEU A 327 -7.30 1.16 18.69
CA LEU A 327 -7.60 1.41 20.11
C LEU A 327 -8.86 2.28 20.27
N ALA A 328 -8.96 3.37 19.53
CA ALA A 328 -10.13 4.25 19.55
C ALA A 328 -11.40 3.51 19.09
N LEU A 329 -11.31 2.70 18.04
CA LEU A 329 -12.43 1.87 17.58
C LEU A 329 -12.85 0.87 18.66
N THR A 330 -11.90 0.21 19.33
CA THR A 330 -12.17 -0.71 20.45
C THR A 330 -12.88 -0.02 21.60
N CYS A 331 -12.48 1.20 21.94
CA CYS A 331 -13.01 1.93 23.09
C CYS A 331 -14.36 2.62 22.85
N SER A 332 -14.56 3.17 21.66
CA SER A 332 -15.67 4.09 21.40
C SER A 332 -16.74 3.54 20.46
N TRP A 333 -16.55 2.33 19.92
CA TRP A 333 -17.48 1.70 18.97
C TRP A 333 -17.87 0.29 19.43
N THR A 334 -19.04 -0.18 19.00
CA THR A 334 -19.55 -1.51 19.36
C THR A 334 -20.13 -2.22 18.14
N PRO A 335 -19.93 -3.54 18.00
CA PRO A 335 -20.59 -4.31 16.96
C PRO A 335 -22.10 -4.38 17.27
N ILE A 336 -22.92 -4.07 16.27
CA ILE A 336 -24.38 -4.08 16.38
C ILE A 336 -25.00 -5.19 15.52
N HIS A 337 -24.38 -5.53 14.41
CA HIS A 337 -24.85 -6.59 13.51
C HIS A 337 -23.68 -7.40 12.98
N ARG A 338 -23.94 -8.69 12.68
CA ARG A 338 -22.99 -9.60 12.06
C ARG A 338 -23.64 -10.40 10.95
N ASP A 339 -22.93 -10.52 9.82
CA ASP A 339 -23.31 -11.36 8.68
C ASP A 339 -22.06 -12.00 8.06
N GLY A 340 -21.91 -13.31 8.23
CA GLY A 340 -20.75 -14.05 7.75
C GLY A 340 -19.42 -13.47 8.27
N ARG A 341 -18.63 -12.91 7.33
CA ARG A 341 -17.36 -12.25 7.63
C ARG A 341 -17.51 -10.77 8.00
N TRP A 342 -18.68 -10.20 7.85
CA TRP A 342 -18.93 -8.79 8.03
C TRP A 342 -19.47 -8.48 9.42
N GLU A 343 -18.93 -7.43 10.04
CA GLU A 343 -19.42 -6.85 11.27
C GLU A 343 -19.72 -5.38 11.06
N GLN A 344 -20.95 -4.98 11.36
CA GLN A 344 -21.35 -3.57 11.39
C GLN A 344 -21.15 -3.03 12.80
N TRP A 345 -20.40 -1.95 12.89
CA TRP A 345 -20.08 -1.27 14.14
C TRP A 345 -20.72 0.11 14.18
N ALA A 346 -21.30 0.48 15.31
CA ALA A 346 -21.84 1.81 15.57
C ALA A 346 -21.07 2.49 16.70
N LYS A 347 -21.05 3.82 16.67
CA LYS A 347 -20.47 4.63 17.72
C LYS A 347 -21.26 4.42 19.01
N ASN A 348 -20.58 4.20 20.12
CA ASN A 348 -21.23 4.03 21.41
C ASN A 348 -21.88 5.35 21.86
N PRO A 349 -23.21 5.41 22.04
CA PRO A 349 -23.90 6.62 22.45
C PRO A 349 -23.51 7.07 23.87
N SER A 350 -23.09 6.14 24.73
CA SER A 350 -22.63 6.42 26.10
C SER A 350 -21.17 6.96 26.13
N GLY A 351 -20.53 7.14 24.98
CA GLY A 351 -19.16 7.62 24.86
C GLY A 351 -18.09 6.54 25.00
N ASP A 352 -16.91 6.94 25.42
CA ASP A 352 -15.76 6.04 25.55
C ASP A 352 -15.92 5.08 26.73
N ARG A 353 -15.77 3.78 26.46
CA ARG A 353 -15.85 2.71 27.47
C ARG A 353 -14.50 2.40 28.12
N CYS A 354 -13.41 2.93 27.60
CA CYS A 354 -12.10 2.71 28.17
C CYS A 354 -11.78 3.72 29.28
N GLY A 355 -11.24 3.22 30.37
CA GLY A 355 -10.67 4.05 31.42
C GLY A 355 -9.25 4.49 31.10
N SER A 356 -8.66 5.29 31.98
CA SER A 356 -7.27 5.69 31.85
C SER A 356 -6.31 4.50 31.91
N PRO A 357 -5.29 4.44 31.04
CA PRO A 357 -4.28 3.39 31.07
C PRO A 357 -3.56 3.32 32.43
N GLN A 358 -3.35 2.13 32.92
CA GLN A 358 -2.63 1.86 34.19
C GLN A 358 -1.37 1.07 33.87
N SER A 359 -0.21 1.62 34.18
CA SER A 359 1.07 0.92 33.99
C SER A 359 1.12 -0.34 34.87
N ILE A 360 1.47 -1.48 34.26
CA ILE A 360 1.65 -2.76 34.95
C ILE A 360 3.14 -3.00 35.21
N GLY A 361 3.97 -2.74 34.23
CA GLY A 361 5.41 -2.96 34.31
C GLY A 361 6.13 -2.59 33.03
N THR A 362 7.45 -2.43 33.17
CA THR A 362 8.36 -2.15 32.05
C THR A 362 9.54 -3.11 32.18
N GLU A 363 9.88 -3.77 31.06
CA GLU A 363 10.96 -4.74 31.01
C GLU A 363 11.89 -4.44 29.84
N ASN A 364 13.20 -4.59 30.06
CA ASN A 364 14.18 -4.60 28.98
C ASN A 364 14.24 -6.01 28.41
N VAL A 365 14.09 -6.11 27.11
CA VAL A 365 14.02 -7.40 26.40
C VAL A 365 15.15 -7.48 25.37
N SER A 366 15.77 -8.66 25.32
CA SER A 366 16.71 -8.99 24.25
C SER A 366 15.95 -9.44 22.99
N ALA A 367 16.59 -9.38 21.84
CA ALA A 367 16.03 -9.90 20.61
C ALA A 367 15.55 -11.36 20.78
N ASN A 368 14.33 -11.63 20.34
CA ASN A 368 13.65 -12.94 20.44
C ASN A 368 13.41 -13.47 21.88
N GLN A 369 13.64 -12.65 22.89
CA GLN A 369 13.27 -13.01 24.27
C GLN A 369 11.75 -13.15 24.38
N ILE A 370 11.30 -14.27 24.93
CA ILE A 370 9.88 -14.51 25.17
C ILE A 370 9.49 -13.83 26.50
N VAL A 371 8.46 -12.99 26.43
CA VAL A 371 7.86 -12.30 27.56
C VAL A 371 6.43 -12.79 27.74
N THR A 372 6.01 -13.07 28.94
CA THR A 372 4.62 -13.43 29.23
C THR A 372 3.78 -12.16 29.33
N ILE A 373 2.71 -12.09 28.56
CA ILE A 373 1.76 -10.98 28.65
C ILE A 373 1.03 -11.06 29.97
N PRO A 374 0.99 -9.98 30.77
CA PRO A 374 0.26 -9.95 32.02
C PRO A 374 -1.23 -10.31 31.82
N ALA A 375 -1.81 -11.01 32.78
CA ALA A 375 -3.24 -11.33 32.71
C ALA A 375 -4.10 -10.06 32.72
N SER A 376 -5.05 -10.00 31.78
CA SER A 376 -6.11 -8.99 31.84
C SER A 376 -7.07 -9.32 32.97
N GLY A 377 -7.55 -8.31 33.68
CA GLY A 377 -8.66 -8.50 34.64
C GLY A 377 -9.99 -8.74 33.90
N PRO A 378 -11.07 -9.02 34.62
CA PRO A 378 -12.38 -9.33 34.02
C PRO A 378 -12.96 -8.20 33.18
N ASP A 379 -12.62 -6.93 33.50
CA ASP A 379 -13.11 -5.74 32.80
C ASP A 379 -11.92 -4.89 32.35
N SER A 380 -11.01 -5.50 31.60
CA SER A 380 -9.85 -4.79 31.08
C SER A 380 -9.18 -5.59 29.95
N PHE A 381 -8.28 -4.94 29.24
CA PHE A 381 -7.35 -5.56 28.30
C PHE A 381 -5.94 -4.97 28.45
N ILE A 382 -4.97 -5.66 27.89
CA ILE A 382 -3.57 -5.25 27.94
C ILE A 382 -3.16 -4.66 26.59
N VAL A 383 -2.45 -3.53 26.66
CA VAL A 383 -1.68 -3.00 25.55
C VAL A 383 -0.19 -3.09 25.85
N ALA A 384 0.60 -3.37 24.85
CA ALA A 384 2.05 -3.35 24.91
C ALA A 384 2.60 -2.19 24.09
N THR A 385 3.54 -1.45 24.64
CA THR A 385 4.33 -0.44 23.94
C THR A 385 5.76 -0.94 23.87
N PHE A 386 6.26 -1.15 22.66
CA PHE A 386 7.66 -1.52 22.46
C PHE A 386 8.45 -0.34 21.94
N THR A 387 9.61 -0.08 22.52
CA THR A 387 10.56 0.94 22.09
C THR A 387 11.89 0.28 21.81
N ARG A 388 12.33 0.34 20.57
CA ARG A 388 13.57 -0.30 20.11
C ARG A 388 14.80 0.40 20.69
N SER A 389 15.78 -0.38 21.14
CA SER A 389 17.13 0.12 21.35
C SER A 389 17.86 0.11 20.01
N SER A 390 17.84 1.24 19.30
CA SER A 390 18.37 1.32 17.95
C SER A 390 19.88 1.03 17.93
N ALA A 391 20.27 -0.11 17.35
CA ALA A 391 21.66 -0.48 17.14
C ALA A 391 22.23 0.07 15.81
N VAL A 392 21.36 0.48 14.87
CA VAL A 392 21.77 1.00 13.56
C VAL A 392 21.62 2.51 13.54
N PRO A 393 22.66 3.27 13.13
CA PRO A 393 22.53 4.71 12.94
C PRO A 393 21.35 5.01 12.01
N THR A 394 20.40 5.82 12.45
CA THR A 394 19.17 6.17 11.73
C THR A 394 19.45 6.67 10.29
N VAL A 395 20.59 7.34 10.09
CA VAL A 395 21.03 7.81 8.77
C VAL A 395 21.35 6.65 7.81
N LEU A 396 22.05 5.60 8.29
CA LEU A 396 22.40 4.45 7.46
C LEU A 396 21.16 3.61 7.17
N ALA A 397 20.31 3.36 8.16
CA ALA A 397 19.03 2.68 7.95
C ALA A 397 18.15 3.43 6.94
N GLY A 398 18.06 4.75 7.07
CA GLY A 398 17.35 5.60 6.12
C GLY A 398 17.92 5.54 4.71
N ALA A 399 19.24 5.49 4.56
CA ALA A 399 19.90 5.35 3.26
C ALA A 399 19.63 3.98 2.63
N ILE A 400 19.67 2.90 3.41
CA ILE A 400 19.34 1.55 2.93
C ILE A 400 17.87 1.48 2.52
N ASN A 401 16.95 2.00 3.34
CA ASN A 401 15.53 2.04 3.02
C ASN A 401 15.23 2.89 1.78
N LEU A 402 15.96 3.99 1.59
CA LEU A 402 15.84 4.81 0.40
C LEU A 402 16.33 4.07 -0.85
N LEU A 403 17.47 3.40 -0.77
CA LEU A 403 18.08 2.73 -1.92
C LEU A 403 17.41 1.39 -2.26
N TYR A 404 16.93 0.66 -1.25
CA TYR A 404 16.34 -0.65 -1.45
C TYR A 404 15.11 -0.87 -0.54
N LYS A 405 15.25 -1.62 0.53
CA LYS A 405 14.25 -1.93 1.57
C LYS A 405 14.95 -2.26 2.88
N PRO A 406 14.24 -2.30 4.02
CA PRO A 406 14.79 -2.88 5.24
C PRO A 406 15.32 -4.28 4.98
N LEU A 407 16.54 -4.57 5.41
CA LEU A 407 17.16 -5.89 5.23
C LEU A 407 16.44 -6.94 6.08
N ASP A 408 16.13 -6.57 7.32
CA ASP A 408 15.38 -7.39 8.26
C ASP A 408 14.12 -6.64 8.68
N PRO A 409 12.93 -7.11 8.29
CA PRO A 409 11.70 -6.51 8.76
C PRO A 409 11.57 -6.75 10.26
N PHE A 410 11.18 -5.71 11.00
CA PHE A 410 10.84 -5.85 12.40
C PHE A 410 9.61 -6.78 12.54
N THR A 411 9.76 -7.83 13.33
CA THR A 411 8.68 -8.79 13.58
C THR A 411 8.36 -8.88 15.07
N ILE A 412 7.09 -9.11 15.34
CA ILE A 412 6.56 -9.42 16.67
C ILE A 412 5.93 -10.80 16.58
N ARG A 413 6.33 -11.68 17.47
CA ARG A 413 5.70 -12.99 17.59
C ARG A 413 4.70 -12.96 18.76
N LEU A 414 3.45 -13.26 18.46
CA LEU A 414 2.37 -13.38 19.44
C LEU A 414 1.95 -14.86 19.53
N GLY A 415 2.33 -15.54 20.62
CA GLY A 415 2.23 -16.99 20.69
C GLY A 415 3.06 -17.66 19.59
N GLU A 416 2.41 -18.44 18.74
CA GLU A 416 3.06 -19.11 17.59
C GLU A 416 3.02 -18.27 16.30
N GLN A 417 2.26 -17.17 16.28
CA GLN A 417 2.08 -16.35 15.09
C GLN A 417 3.18 -15.27 15.01
N GLU A 418 3.91 -15.24 13.91
CA GLU A 418 4.86 -14.18 13.62
C GLU A 418 4.25 -13.16 12.68
N MET A 419 4.21 -11.92 13.15
CA MET A 419 3.62 -10.80 12.44
C MET A 419 4.69 -9.74 12.21
N ARG A 420 4.66 -9.11 11.05
CA ARG A 420 5.48 -7.95 10.76
C ARG A 420 4.84 -6.72 11.39
N GLU A 421 5.69 -5.87 11.97
CA GLU A 421 5.25 -4.56 12.47
C GLU A 421 6.07 -3.46 11.78
N PRO A 422 5.42 -2.43 11.23
CA PRO A 422 6.14 -1.32 10.68
C PRO A 422 6.97 -0.60 11.75
N PRO A 423 8.27 -0.37 11.52
CA PRO A 423 9.11 0.38 12.45
C PRO A 423 8.61 1.79 12.74
N THR A 424 7.77 2.33 11.88
CA THR A 424 7.10 3.62 12.06
C THR A 424 6.18 3.68 13.28
N PHE A 425 5.74 2.52 13.78
CA PHE A 425 4.89 2.40 14.98
C PHE A 425 5.68 2.08 16.26
N ASP A 426 7.00 2.18 16.22
CA ASP A 426 7.82 2.10 17.42
C ASP A 426 7.31 3.08 18.51
N GLY A 427 7.11 2.59 19.73
CA GLY A 427 6.48 3.35 20.80
C GLY A 427 4.94 3.48 20.72
N SER A 428 4.27 2.79 19.79
CA SER A 428 2.80 2.75 19.74
C SER A 428 2.22 1.68 20.67
N ARG A 429 0.97 1.91 21.13
CA ARG A 429 0.22 0.97 21.97
C ARG A 429 -0.44 -0.08 21.11
N LEU A 430 -0.01 -1.32 21.20
CA LEU A 430 -0.55 -2.48 20.51
C LEU A 430 -1.48 -3.26 21.44
N ILE A 431 -2.69 -3.61 20.98
CA ILE A 431 -3.60 -4.46 21.73
C ILE A 431 -3.04 -5.89 21.70
N VAL A 432 -2.69 -6.46 22.87
CA VAL A 432 -2.04 -7.77 22.99
C VAL A 432 -2.81 -8.78 23.83
N SER A 433 -3.98 -8.41 24.34
CA SER A 433 -4.89 -9.34 25.01
C SER A 433 -6.33 -9.12 24.59
N CYS A 434 -7.15 -10.14 24.82
CA CYS A 434 -8.60 -10.06 24.56
C CYS A 434 -9.23 -8.95 25.39
N PRO A 435 -10.02 -8.04 24.77
CA PRO A 435 -10.76 -7.04 25.52
C PRO A 435 -11.91 -7.68 26.30
N SER A 436 -11.68 -7.94 27.58
CA SER A 436 -12.71 -8.43 28.49
C SER A 436 -13.73 -7.33 28.81
N GLY A 437 -14.99 -7.69 29.03
CA GLY A 437 -16.07 -6.73 29.24
C GLY A 437 -16.58 -6.04 27.98
N LEU A 438 -15.99 -6.31 26.82
CA LEU A 438 -16.47 -5.85 25.51
C LEU A 438 -17.09 -7.01 24.73
N PRO A 439 -17.97 -6.74 23.76
CA PRO A 439 -18.52 -7.77 22.89
C PRO A 439 -17.42 -8.55 22.20
N VAL A 440 -17.43 -9.87 22.33
CA VAL A 440 -16.48 -10.76 21.67
C VAL A 440 -16.77 -10.74 20.17
N THR A 441 -15.76 -10.37 19.39
CA THR A 441 -15.83 -10.35 17.92
C THR A 441 -14.66 -11.14 17.34
N ARG A 442 -14.78 -11.55 16.08
CA ARG A 442 -13.68 -12.22 15.37
C ARG A 442 -12.43 -11.35 15.27
N ARG A 443 -12.60 -10.03 15.33
CA ARG A 443 -11.51 -9.06 15.28
C ARG A 443 -10.43 -9.30 16.33
N TYR A 444 -10.78 -9.87 17.49
CA TYR A 444 -9.84 -10.13 18.58
C TYR A 444 -9.36 -11.57 18.67
N GLU A 445 -9.74 -12.44 17.72
CA GLU A 445 -9.38 -13.87 17.76
C GLU A 445 -7.87 -14.11 17.94
N ALA A 446 -7.03 -13.27 17.30
CA ALA A 446 -5.58 -13.43 17.41
C ALA A 446 -5.00 -13.09 18.80
N VAL A 447 -5.71 -12.30 19.61
CA VAL A 447 -5.27 -11.84 20.94
C VAL A 447 -6.10 -12.41 22.09
N CYS A 448 -7.12 -13.24 21.80
CA CYS A 448 -7.99 -13.84 22.80
C CYS A 448 -7.46 -15.12 23.46
N PRO A 449 -6.63 -15.99 22.84
CA PRO A 449 -6.04 -17.11 23.54
C PRO A 449 -5.20 -16.64 24.74
N SER A 450 -5.31 -17.35 25.87
CA SER A 450 -4.58 -16.99 27.09
C SER A 450 -4.03 -18.28 27.76
N PRO A 451 -2.81 -18.27 28.31
CA PRO A 451 -1.87 -17.16 28.37
C PRO A 451 -1.14 -16.94 27.05
N LEU A 452 -0.95 -15.69 26.66
CA LEU A 452 -0.18 -15.31 25.49
C LEU A 452 1.25 -14.92 25.88
N THR A 453 2.18 -15.26 25.01
CA THR A 453 3.54 -14.77 25.06
C THR A 453 3.81 -13.85 23.88
N ILE A 454 4.73 -12.90 24.07
CA ILE A 454 5.16 -11.97 23.03
C ILE A 454 6.70 -11.99 22.97
N SER A 455 7.24 -11.89 21.77
CA SER A 455 8.66 -11.63 21.59
C SER A 455 8.88 -10.70 20.39
N PHE A 456 10.00 -10.01 20.38
CA PHE A 456 10.35 -9.01 19.38
C PHE A 456 11.64 -9.42 18.70
N SER A 457 11.73 -9.25 17.38
CA SER A 457 12.96 -9.59 16.64
C SER A 457 14.16 -8.71 16.98
N GLU A 458 13.93 -7.60 17.67
CA GLU A 458 14.97 -6.66 18.08
C GLU A 458 14.95 -6.47 19.59
N SER A 459 16.09 -6.01 20.14
CA SER A 459 16.19 -5.64 21.57
C SER A 459 15.54 -4.29 21.82
N GLY A 460 14.96 -4.12 23.00
CA GLY A 460 14.29 -2.87 23.34
C GLY A 460 13.70 -2.90 24.73
N THR A 461 12.77 -2.01 24.96
CA THR A 461 11.99 -1.92 26.19
C THR A 461 10.52 -2.15 25.87
N VAL A 462 9.88 -3.07 26.57
CA VAL A 462 8.43 -3.29 26.49
C VAL A 462 7.78 -2.76 27.76
N THR A 463 6.72 -1.97 27.59
CA THR A 463 5.88 -1.49 28.68
C THR A 463 4.49 -2.03 28.49
N PHE A 464 3.95 -2.69 29.54
CA PHE A 464 2.58 -3.17 29.58
C PHE A 464 1.69 -2.21 30.36
N GLU A 465 0.55 -1.88 29.76
CA GLU A 465 -0.47 -1.04 30.39
C GLU A 465 -1.81 -1.81 30.37
N ARG A 466 -2.55 -1.70 31.45
CA ARG A 466 -3.93 -2.20 31.55
C ARG A 466 -4.91 -1.08 31.21
N ILE A 467 -5.81 -1.36 30.28
CA ILE A 467 -6.92 -0.46 29.92
C ILE A 467 -8.18 -1.02 30.59
N PRO A 468 -8.70 -0.37 31.64
CA PRO A 468 -9.99 -0.76 32.23
C PRO A 468 -11.12 -0.52 31.23
N THR A 469 -12.11 -1.41 31.21
CA THR A 469 -13.33 -1.26 30.41
C THR A 469 -14.53 -1.08 31.34
N ARG A 470 -15.50 -0.27 30.94
CA ARG A 470 -16.78 -0.14 31.62
C ARG A 470 -17.77 -1.02 30.89
N SER A 471 -18.45 -1.90 31.60
CA SER A 471 -19.63 -2.61 31.08
C SER A 471 -20.68 -1.55 30.70
N SER A 472 -21.18 -1.61 29.48
CA SER A 472 -22.29 -0.75 29.01
C SER A 472 -23.60 -1.09 29.68
#